data_4b99ea2aff8c5fb3f9ed8a626a80fe99
#
_entry.id   4b99ea2aff8c5fb3f9ed8a626a80fe99
#
_cell.length_a   1.000
_cell.length_b   1.000
_cell.length_c   1.000
_cell.angle_alpha   90.00
_cell.angle_beta   90.00
_cell.angle_gamma   90.00
#
_symmetry.space_group_name_H-M   'P 1'
#
loop_
_entity.id
_entity.type
_entity.pdbx_description
1 polymer ?
#
loop_
_entity_poly.entity_id
_entity_poly.type
_entity_poly.pdbx_seq_one_letter_code
_entity_poly.pdbx_strand_id
1 'polypeptide(L)' 'MRLDKYLKISRLIKRRTVANEACDAGRVLVNDRPAKASAQVKAGDTIEIQFGGGKNVKVEVLDVKDTVRKEDAENLYKYL' A
#
# COMPACT_ATOMS: atom_id res chain seq x y z
N MET A 1 5.02 10.07 -2.00
CA MET A 1 4.56 9.58 -0.67
C MET A 1 5.24 8.26 -0.34
N ARG A 2 5.63 8.07 0.90
CA ARG A 2 6.21 6.80 1.34
C ARG A 2 5.19 5.69 1.25
N LEU A 3 5.66 4.51 0.87
CA LEU A 3 4.82 3.32 0.73
C LEU A 3 4.09 2.97 2.05
N ASP A 4 4.80 2.95 3.18
CA ASP A 4 4.20 2.63 4.46
C ASP A 4 3.09 3.62 4.85
N LYS A 5 3.29 4.89 4.58
CA LYS A 5 2.28 5.92 4.84
C LYS A 5 1.06 5.72 3.94
N TYR A 6 1.28 5.43 2.66
CA TYR A 6 0.19 5.19 1.73
C TYR A 6 -0.68 4.00 2.15
N LEU A 7 -0.04 2.90 2.57
CA LEU A 7 -0.75 1.71 3.01
C LEU A 7 -1.64 2.00 4.22
N LYS A 8 -1.17 2.84 5.15
CA LYS A 8 -1.95 3.24 6.32
C LYS A 8 -3.09 4.19 5.94
N ILE A 9 -2.82 5.19 5.14
CA ILE A 9 -3.83 6.19 4.76
C ILE A 9 -4.95 5.56 3.92
N SER A 10 -4.59 4.68 2.99
CA SER A 10 -5.56 3.96 2.18
C SER A 10 -6.33 2.90 2.96
N ARG A 11 -5.92 2.62 4.20
CA ARG A 11 -6.49 1.59 5.08
C ARG A 11 -6.35 0.17 4.56
N LEU A 12 -5.46 -0.04 3.59
CA LEU A 12 -5.08 -1.39 3.18
C LEU A 12 -4.40 -2.11 4.33
N ILE A 13 -3.62 -1.39 5.14
CA ILE A 13 -3.06 -1.88 6.40
C ILE A 13 -3.39 -0.83 7.47
N LYS A 14 -4.02 -1.24 8.55
CA LYS A 14 -4.55 -0.31 9.56
C LYS A 14 -3.48 0.48 10.32
N ARG A 15 -2.31 -0.14 10.56
CA ARG A 15 -1.25 0.48 11.35
C ARG A 15 -0.01 0.68 10.51
N ARG A 16 0.58 1.88 10.60
CA ARG A 16 1.79 2.20 9.86
C ARG A 16 2.98 1.33 10.27
N THR A 17 3.08 0.96 11.54
CA THR A 17 4.14 0.05 12.01
C THR A 17 4.04 -1.31 11.34
N VAL A 18 2.83 -1.84 11.21
CA VAL A 18 2.60 -3.12 10.52
C VAL A 18 2.93 -2.98 9.04
N ALA A 19 2.55 -1.86 8.41
CA ALA A 19 2.88 -1.60 7.02
C ALA A 19 4.40 -1.54 6.81
N ASN A 20 5.11 -0.86 7.72
CA ASN A 20 6.56 -0.76 7.67
C ASN A 20 7.21 -2.13 7.75
N GLU A 21 6.80 -2.96 8.71
CA GLU A 21 7.31 -4.31 8.88
C GLU A 21 7.04 -5.18 7.66
N ALA A 22 5.83 -5.11 7.10
CA ALA A 22 5.48 -5.90 5.92
C ALA A 22 6.35 -5.53 4.72
N CYS A 23 6.57 -4.23 4.50
CA CYS A 23 7.44 -3.76 3.43
C CYS A 23 8.86 -4.26 3.60
N ASP A 24 9.43 -4.07 4.80
CA ASP A 24 10.82 -4.44 5.06
C ASP A 24 11.02 -5.96 5.10
N ALA A 25 9.96 -6.72 5.31
CA ALA A 25 10.00 -8.18 5.22
C ALA A 25 9.86 -8.70 3.78
N GLY A 26 9.73 -7.80 2.79
CA GLY A 26 9.60 -8.19 1.38
C GLY A 26 8.21 -8.65 0.98
N ARG A 27 7.20 -8.36 1.79
CA ARG A 27 5.82 -8.81 1.54
C ARG A 27 4.99 -7.83 0.72
N VAL A 28 5.54 -6.65 0.43
CA VAL A 28 4.85 -5.64 -0.37
C VAL A 28 5.67 -5.37 -1.61
N LEU A 29 5.02 -5.51 -2.76
CA LEU A 29 5.65 -5.28 -4.06
C LEU A 29 5.04 -4.04 -4.70
N VAL A 30 5.88 -3.22 -5.31
CA VAL A 30 5.44 -2.09 -6.12
C VAL A 30 5.90 -2.35 -7.54
N ASN A 31 4.94 -2.38 -8.46
CA ASN A 31 5.20 -2.72 -9.88
C ASN A 31 5.96 -4.05 -9.99
N ASP A 32 5.49 -5.05 -9.23
CA ASP A 32 5.99 -6.43 -9.22
C ASP A 32 7.39 -6.60 -8.62
N ARG A 33 7.88 -5.60 -7.88
CA ARG A 33 9.19 -5.68 -7.21
C ARG A 33 9.04 -5.41 -5.71
N PRO A 34 9.70 -6.20 -4.84
CA PRO A 34 9.68 -5.90 -3.41
C PRO A 34 10.18 -4.48 -3.16
N ALA A 35 9.47 -3.74 -2.32
CA ALA A 35 9.79 -2.35 -2.02
C ALA A 35 9.92 -2.15 -0.53
N LYS A 36 10.86 -1.28 -0.13
CA LYS A 36 11.03 -0.90 1.27
C LYS A 36 9.92 0.06 1.70
N ALA A 37 9.73 0.17 3.02
CA ALA A 37 8.74 1.07 3.59
C ALA A 37 8.93 2.53 3.12
N SER A 38 10.17 2.93 2.91
CA SER A 38 10.52 4.30 2.47
C SER A 38 10.40 4.52 0.96
N ALA A 39 10.07 3.48 0.19
CA ALA A 39 9.89 3.63 -1.25
C ALA A 39 8.79 4.63 -1.56
N GLN A 40 8.94 5.37 -2.65
CA GLN A 40 7.94 6.36 -3.08
C GLN A 40 6.91 5.72 -3.97
N VAL A 41 5.64 6.06 -3.75
CA VAL A 41 4.52 5.62 -4.59
C VAL A 41 3.82 6.82 -5.20
N LYS A 42 3.25 6.61 -6.38
CA LYS A 42 2.53 7.64 -7.13
C LYS A 42 1.33 7.00 -7.84
N ALA A 43 0.43 7.83 -8.31
CA ALA A 43 -0.71 7.37 -9.10
C ALA A 43 -0.21 6.58 -10.32
N GLY A 44 -0.88 5.45 -10.58
CA GLY A 44 -0.50 4.55 -11.65
C GLY A 44 0.37 3.37 -11.20
N ASP A 45 0.97 3.45 -10.01
CA ASP A 45 1.74 2.32 -9.48
C ASP A 45 0.81 1.19 -9.09
N THR A 46 1.31 -0.04 -9.19
CA THR A 46 0.61 -1.24 -8.74
C THR A 46 1.24 -1.70 -7.44
N ILE A 47 0.42 -1.98 -6.44
CA ILE A 47 0.89 -2.49 -5.15
C ILE A 47 0.29 -3.88 -4.93
N GLU A 48 1.15 -4.82 -4.56
CA GLU A 48 0.71 -6.15 -4.15
C GLU A 48 1.12 -6.37 -2.70
N ILE A 49 0.17 -6.82 -1.88
CA ILE A 49 0.41 -7.13 -0.48
C ILE A 49 0.24 -8.63 -0.26
N GLN A 50 1.25 -9.29 0.26
CA GLN A 50 1.23 -10.71 0.57
C GLN A 50 0.93 -10.89 2.05
N PHE A 51 -0.35 -11.15 2.38
CA PHE A 51 -0.78 -11.26 3.77
C PHE A 51 -0.44 -12.59 4.43
N GLY A 52 0.08 -13.55 3.67
CA GLY A 52 0.31 -14.90 4.17
C GLY A 52 -0.88 -15.80 3.94
N GLY A 53 -0.70 -17.12 4.18
CA GLY A 53 -1.78 -18.07 3.98
C GLY A 53 -2.30 -18.14 2.53
N GLY A 54 -1.49 -17.73 1.58
CA GLY A 54 -1.89 -17.69 0.17
C GLY A 54 -2.77 -16.52 -0.21
N LYS A 55 -3.02 -15.58 0.71
CA LYS A 55 -3.85 -14.40 0.44
C LYS A 55 -2.99 -13.25 -0.04
N ASN A 56 -3.17 -12.85 -1.28
CA ASN A 56 -2.50 -11.68 -1.86
C ASN A 56 -3.55 -10.70 -2.32
N VAL A 57 -3.28 -9.41 -2.08
CA VAL A 57 -4.14 -8.31 -2.53
C VAL A 57 -3.34 -7.47 -3.50
N LYS A 58 -3.89 -7.22 -4.67
CA LYS A 58 -3.24 -6.39 -5.69
C LYS A 58 -4.15 -5.22 -6.03
N VAL A 59 -3.59 -4.02 -5.98
CA VAL A 59 -4.34 -2.78 -6.22
C VAL A 59 -3.56 -1.86 -7.14
N GLU A 60 -4.27 -0.98 -7.83
CA GLU A 60 -3.67 0.13 -8.56
C GLU A 60 -3.85 1.41 -7.74
N VAL A 61 -2.79 2.18 -7.60
CA VAL A 61 -2.83 3.47 -6.93
C VAL A 61 -3.53 4.48 -7.84
N LEU A 62 -4.65 5.03 -7.39
CA LEU A 62 -5.40 6.02 -8.15
C LEU A 62 -4.99 7.44 -7.78
N ASP A 63 -4.68 7.67 -6.50
CA ASP A 63 -4.33 9.00 -6.01
C ASP A 63 -3.47 8.85 -4.77
N VAL A 64 -2.65 9.85 -4.47
CA VAL A 64 -1.85 9.93 -3.27
C VAL A 64 -2.18 11.25 -2.56
N LYS A 65 -2.64 11.14 -1.30
CA LYS A 65 -3.00 12.30 -0.48
C LYS A 65 -2.44 12.10 0.93
N ASP A 66 -1.97 13.19 1.53
CA ASP A 66 -1.39 13.11 2.87
C ASP A 66 -2.41 12.74 3.94
N THR A 67 -3.64 13.19 3.77
CA THR A 67 -4.74 12.87 4.68
C THR A 67 -6.01 12.65 3.89
N VAL A 68 -6.82 11.68 4.33
CA VAL A 68 -8.13 11.43 3.76
C VAL A 68 -9.09 11.06 4.88
N ARG A 69 -10.37 11.31 4.65
CA ARG A 69 -11.40 10.81 5.54
C ARG A 69 -11.54 9.30 5.38
N LYS A 70 -12.02 8.64 6.41
CA LYS A 70 -12.23 7.19 6.39
C LYS A 70 -13.05 6.76 5.17
N GLU A 71 -14.14 7.45 4.89
CA GLU A 71 -15.03 7.13 3.78
C GLU A 71 -14.41 7.36 2.41
N ASP A 72 -13.34 8.17 2.33
CA ASP A 72 -12.67 8.47 1.06
C ASP A 72 -11.43 7.61 0.82
N ALA A 73 -11.02 6.82 1.79
CA ALA A 73 -9.81 6.01 1.67
C ALA A 73 -9.89 5.00 0.52
N GLU A 74 -11.07 4.46 0.27
CA GLU A 74 -11.30 3.52 -0.83
C GLU A 74 -11.11 4.14 -2.20
N ASN A 75 -11.17 5.48 -2.29
CA ASN A 75 -10.99 6.19 -3.56
C ASN A 75 -9.53 6.38 -3.93
N LEU A 76 -8.60 6.00 -3.05
CA LEU A 76 -7.17 6.11 -3.33
C LEU A 76 -6.65 4.96 -4.19
N TYR A 77 -7.38 3.87 -4.30
CA TYR A 77 -6.94 2.68 -5.01
C TYR A 77 -8.13 1.93 -5.59
N LYS A 78 -7.84 1.01 -6.51
CA LYS A 78 -8.82 0.04 -6.98
C LYS A 78 -8.20 -1.35 -6.96
N TYR A 79 -9.00 -2.36 -6.65
CA TYR A 79 -8.56 -3.75 -6.74
C TYR A 79 -8.38 -4.17 -8.19
N LEU A 80 -7.34 -4.94 -8.43
CA LEU A 80 -7.04 -5.51 -9.74
C LEU A 80 -7.49 -6.96 -9.84
#